data_8c7c1a64d72ee40a115b45c22d0d1ea1
#
_entry.id   8c7c1a64d72ee40a115b45c22d0d1ea1
#
_cell.length_a   1.000
_cell.length_b   1.000
_cell.length_c   1.000
_cell.angle_alpha   90.00
_cell.angle_beta   90.00
_cell.angle_gamma   90.00
#
_symmetry.space_group_name_H-M   'P 1'
#
loop_
_entity.id
_entity.type
_entity.pdbx_description
1 polymer ?
#
loop_
_entity_poly.entity_id
_entity_poly.type
_entity_poly.pdbx_seq_one_letter_code
_entity_poly.pdbx_strand_id
1 'polypeptide(L)'
;GGAKAILTLDNGETVYLDENADGRQLQLAGKQIQIDSTTLNYSAANGQVVQSALVYNKVEVPQGGEYTLVLNDGTKVHLNSMSSLRFPLTFEAGKREVELAGEAYFEVNKTGHPFTVSTQGMQI
;
A
#
# COMPACT_ATOMS: atom_id res chain seq x y z
N GLY A 1 -2.18 -7.82 -21.06
CA GLY A 1 -2.05 -6.47 -20.83
C GLY A 1 -0.88 -6.12 -19.97
N GLY A 2 -0.85 -4.97 -19.52
CA GLY A 2 0.21 -4.48 -18.67
C GLY A 2 -0.05 -4.75 -17.20
N ALA A 3 0.82 -4.26 -16.38
CA ALA A 3 0.66 -4.38 -14.94
C ALA A 3 -0.53 -3.56 -14.49
N LYS A 4 -1.25 -4.06 -13.51
CA LYS A 4 -2.37 -3.34 -12.92
C LYS A 4 -1.89 -2.30 -11.94
N ALA A 5 -0.73 -2.50 -11.36
CA ALA A 5 -0.13 -1.55 -10.45
C ALA A 5 1.37 -1.79 -10.38
N ILE A 6 2.08 -0.82 -9.84
CA ILE A 6 3.52 -0.92 -9.68
C ILE A 6 3.82 -0.58 -8.22
N LEU A 7 4.50 -1.49 -7.55
CA LEU A 7 4.91 -1.29 -6.17
C LEU A 7 6.36 -0.82 -6.16
N THR A 8 6.63 0.29 -5.51
CA THR A 8 7.99 0.79 -5.33
C THR A 8 8.35 0.64 -3.86
N LEU A 9 9.41 -0.06 -3.59
CA LEU A 9 9.85 -0.32 -2.23
C LEU A 9 10.70 0.84 -1.73
N ASP A 10 10.91 0.86 -0.45
CA ASP A 10 11.68 1.92 0.21
C ASP A 10 13.08 2.07 -0.38
N ASN A 11 13.68 0.99 -0.83
CA ASN A 11 15.02 1.04 -1.39
C ASN A 11 15.04 1.39 -2.88
N GLY A 12 13.91 1.69 -3.46
CA GLY A 12 13.81 2.08 -4.87
C GLY A 12 13.53 0.95 -5.83
N GLU A 13 13.53 -0.29 -5.36
CA GLU A 13 13.18 -1.40 -6.24
C GLU A 13 11.72 -1.35 -6.61
N THR A 14 11.39 -1.82 -7.80
CA THR A 14 10.00 -1.84 -8.26
C THR A 14 9.55 -3.27 -8.52
N VAL A 15 8.30 -3.53 -8.23
CA VAL A 15 7.66 -4.82 -8.49
C VAL A 15 6.41 -4.57 -9.31
N TYR A 16 6.29 -5.22 -10.45
CA TYR A 16 5.13 -5.04 -11.30
C TYR A 16 4.06 -6.03 -10.87
N LEU A 17 2.89 -5.51 -10.53
CA LEU A 17 1.80 -6.31 -9.98
C LEU A 17 0.89 -6.72 -11.12
N ASP A 18 1.25 -7.80 -11.79
CA ASP A 18 0.50 -8.31 -12.94
C ASP A 18 0.18 -9.79 -12.67
N GLU A 19 -0.27 -10.48 -13.69
CA GLU A 19 -0.67 -11.87 -13.53
C GLU A 19 0.48 -12.76 -13.06
N ASN A 20 1.68 -12.40 -13.41
CA ASN A 20 2.83 -13.20 -13.00
C ASN A 20 3.14 -13.06 -11.52
N ALA A 21 2.55 -12.07 -10.88
CA ALA A 21 2.76 -11.85 -9.46
C ALA A 21 1.76 -12.61 -8.60
N ASP A 22 0.76 -13.26 -9.21
CA ASP A 22 -0.26 -13.95 -8.45
C ASP A 22 0.33 -15.00 -7.53
N GLY A 23 -0.04 -14.95 -6.28
CA GLY A 23 0.38 -15.93 -5.30
C GLY A 23 1.79 -15.77 -4.79
N ARG A 24 2.50 -14.76 -5.27
CA ARG A 24 3.86 -14.54 -4.81
C ARG A 24 3.87 -13.89 -3.44
N GLN A 25 4.97 -14.03 -2.76
CA GLN A 25 5.16 -13.42 -1.47
C GLN A 25 6.46 -12.65 -1.48
N LEU A 26 6.47 -11.49 -0.84
CA LEU A 26 7.67 -10.71 -0.68
C LEU A 26 8.05 -10.67 0.79
N GLN A 27 9.34 -10.65 1.05
CA GLN A 27 9.86 -10.47 2.39
C GLN A 27 10.37 -9.04 2.50
N LEU A 28 9.77 -8.24 3.34
CA LEU A 28 10.18 -6.85 3.51
C LEU A 28 10.33 -6.56 5.00
N ALA A 29 11.50 -6.19 5.41
CA ALA A 29 11.77 -5.84 6.81
C ALA A 29 11.27 -6.92 7.77
N GLY A 30 11.47 -8.16 7.42
CA GLY A 30 11.05 -9.28 8.26
C GLY A 30 9.60 -9.65 8.14
N LYS A 31 8.85 -8.97 7.27
CA LYS A 31 7.43 -9.25 7.11
C LYS A 31 7.17 -9.89 5.77
N GLN A 32 6.13 -10.71 5.72
CA GLN A 32 5.75 -11.42 4.53
C GLN A 32 4.52 -10.75 3.92
N ILE A 33 4.63 -10.33 2.69
CA ILE A 33 3.58 -9.59 2.00
C ILE A 33 3.00 -10.47 0.90
N GLN A 34 1.69 -10.59 0.86
CA GLN A 34 1.01 -11.40 -0.14
C GLN A 34 0.65 -10.57 -1.36
N ILE A 35 0.90 -11.10 -2.54
CA ILE A 35 0.65 -10.41 -3.80
C ILE A 35 -0.30 -11.20 -4.67
N ASP A 36 -1.30 -10.50 -5.19
CA ASP A 36 -2.16 -11.01 -6.25
C ASP A 36 -2.20 -10.00 -7.37
N SER A 37 -2.74 -10.36 -8.52
CA SER A 37 -2.82 -9.42 -9.64
C SER A 37 -3.77 -8.26 -9.37
N THR A 38 -4.65 -8.38 -8.38
CA THR A 38 -5.61 -7.31 -8.06
C THR A 38 -5.46 -6.77 -6.65
N THR A 39 -4.67 -7.41 -5.80
CA THR A 39 -4.59 -7.05 -4.39
C THR A 39 -3.19 -7.26 -3.83
N LEU A 40 -2.77 -6.29 -3.05
CA LEU A 40 -1.53 -6.37 -2.31
C LEU A 40 -1.89 -6.32 -0.83
N ASN A 41 -1.51 -7.33 -0.07
CA ASN A 41 -2.00 -7.47 1.30
C ASN A 41 -0.86 -7.45 2.30
N TYR A 42 -0.83 -6.41 3.11
CA TYR A 42 0.16 -6.25 4.16
C TYR A 42 -0.35 -6.73 5.53
N SER A 43 -1.65 -6.99 5.66
CA SER A 43 -2.20 -7.36 6.95
C SER A 43 -1.73 -8.74 7.40
N ALA A 44 -1.41 -9.60 6.44
CA ALA A 44 -0.94 -10.92 6.77
C ALA A 44 0.45 -10.90 7.37
N ALA A 45 1.12 -9.81 7.26
CA ALA A 45 2.47 -9.69 7.78
C ALA A 45 2.45 -9.28 9.21
N ASN A 46 1.68 -9.93 10.03
CA ASN A 46 1.58 -9.53 11.35
C ASN A 46 2.73 -9.93 12.06
N GLY A 47 3.18 -9.65 12.81
CA GLY A 47 4.10 -10.07 13.57
C GLY A 47 4.87 -9.10 14.15
N GLN A 48 6.10 -9.30 14.27
CA GLN A 48 6.88 -8.54 15.00
C GLN A 48 7.21 -7.31 14.38
N VAL A 49 7.10 -6.29 15.01
CA VAL A 49 7.59 -5.06 14.60
C VAL A 49 8.99 -5.00 14.83
N VAL A 50 9.76 -4.91 13.85
CA VAL A 50 11.06 -5.00 14.10
C VAL A 50 11.64 -3.74 14.30
N GLN A 51 11.46 -2.73 14.01
CA GLN A 51 12.21 -1.74 14.19
C GLN A 51 11.98 -0.56 14.09
N SER A 52 12.46 0.15 14.22
CA SER A 52 12.49 1.43 14.53
C SER A 52 12.26 2.40 13.44
N ALA A 53 12.67 2.24 12.36
CA ALA A 53 12.50 3.22 11.32
C ALA A 53 11.25 2.92 10.54
N LEU A 54 10.51 3.93 10.15
CA LEU A 54 9.39 3.73 9.28
C LEU A 54 9.89 3.43 7.88
N VAL A 55 9.36 2.38 7.31
CA VAL A 55 9.68 2.01 5.94
C VAL A 55 8.45 2.30 5.12
N TYR A 56 8.59 3.11 4.10
CA TYR A 56 7.47 3.51 3.24
C TYR A 56 7.58 2.85 1.88
N ASN A 57 6.45 2.40 1.40
CA ASN A 57 6.34 1.88 0.04
C ASN A 57 5.30 2.71 -0.71
N LYS A 58 5.26 2.58 -2.00
CA LYS A 58 4.33 3.31 -2.83
C LYS A 58 3.72 2.37 -3.86
N VAL A 59 2.41 2.45 -4.02
CA VAL A 59 1.72 1.73 -5.09
C VAL A 59 1.17 2.74 -6.07
N GLU A 60 1.45 2.54 -7.35
CA GLU A 60 0.97 3.40 -8.42
C GLU A 60 0.12 2.59 -9.36
N VAL A 61 -1.03 3.15 -9.78
CA VAL A 61 -1.94 2.49 -10.70
C VAL A 61 -1.91 3.25 -12.01
N PRO A 62 -1.50 2.62 -13.10
CA PRO A 62 -1.43 3.28 -14.39
C PRO A 62 -2.82 3.51 -14.98
N GLN A 63 -2.85 4.21 -16.08
CA GLN A 63 -4.09 4.50 -16.75
C GLN A 63 -4.82 3.21 -17.10
N GLY A 64 -6.09 3.16 -16.84
CA GLY A 64 -6.93 2.02 -17.16
C GLY A 64 -6.92 0.91 -16.14
N GLY A 65 -6.11 1.02 -15.09
CA GLY A 65 -6.07 -0.01 -14.07
C GLY A 65 -6.84 0.36 -12.83
N GLU A 66 -6.92 -0.57 -11.92
CA GLU A 66 -7.38 -0.33 -10.55
C GLU A 66 -6.76 -1.41 -9.69
N TYR A 67 -6.57 -1.11 -8.44
CA TYR A 67 -5.88 -2.05 -7.58
C TYR A 67 -6.29 -1.86 -6.12
N THR A 68 -6.34 -2.96 -5.38
CA THR A 68 -6.70 -2.92 -3.98
C THR A 68 -5.48 -3.18 -3.12
N LEU A 69 -5.31 -2.36 -2.12
CA LEU A 69 -4.22 -2.47 -1.17
C LEU A 69 -4.82 -2.71 0.20
N VAL A 70 -4.33 -3.71 0.91
CA VAL A 70 -4.74 -3.93 2.29
C VAL A 70 -3.57 -3.57 3.18
N LEU A 71 -3.76 -2.54 3.99
CA LEU A 71 -2.69 -2.03 4.84
C LEU A 71 -2.53 -2.93 6.06
N ASN A 72 -1.46 -2.71 6.79
CA ASN A 72 -1.14 -3.62 7.88
C ASN A 72 -2.19 -3.61 8.99
N ASP A 73 -2.98 -2.57 9.12
CA ASP A 73 -4.05 -2.50 10.12
C ASP A 73 -5.36 -3.08 9.59
N GLY A 74 -5.38 -3.62 8.39
CA GLY A 74 -6.59 -4.17 7.78
C GLY A 74 -7.41 -3.18 6.98
N THR A 75 -7.02 -1.92 6.95
CA THR A 75 -7.71 -0.91 6.14
C THR A 75 -7.54 -1.26 4.67
N LYS A 76 -8.62 -1.20 3.90
CA LYS A 76 -8.56 -1.46 2.46
C LYS A 76 -8.59 -0.16 1.69
N VAL A 77 -7.74 -0.06 0.70
CA VAL A 77 -7.67 1.12 -0.15
C VAL A 77 -7.86 0.68 -1.58
N HIS A 78 -8.91 1.17 -2.22
CA HIS A 78 -9.20 0.84 -3.61
C HIS A 78 -8.74 2.01 -4.46
N LEU A 79 -7.62 1.82 -5.16
CA LEU A 79 -7.00 2.88 -5.95
C LEU A 79 -7.55 2.87 -7.36
N ASN A 80 -7.98 4.02 -7.83
CA ASN A 80 -8.45 4.18 -9.19
C ASN A 80 -7.27 4.38 -10.14
N SER A 81 -7.59 4.35 -11.42
CA SER A 81 -6.63 4.63 -12.47
C SER A 81 -5.92 5.95 -12.22
N MET A 82 -4.64 6.00 -12.50
CA MET A 82 -3.82 7.21 -12.40
C MET A 82 -3.66 7.71 -10.97
N SER A 83 -3.78 6.82 -10.02
CA SER A 83 -3.66 7.20 -8.61
C SER A 83 -2.48 6.51 -7.98
N SER A 84 -2.00 7.04 -6.87
CA SER A 84 -0.93 6.40 -6.12
C SER A 84 -1.11 6.63 -4.64
N LEU A 85 -0.60 5.72 -3.85
CA LEU A 85 -0.63 5.83 -2.40
C LEU A 85 0.76 5.51 -1.85
N ARG A 86 1.24 6.38 -0.99
CA ARG A 86 2.47 6.14 -0.24
C ARG A 86 2.08 5.83 1.19
N PHE A 87 2.57 4.76 1.74
CA PHE A 87 2.11 4.26 3.02
C PHE A 87 3.24 3.56 3.75
N PRO A 88 3.20 3.53 5.08
CA PRO A 88 4.23 2.82 5.83
C PRO A 88 3.93 1.33 5.84
N LEU A 89 4.96 0.52 5.90
CA LEU A 89 4.82 -0.92 6.01
C LEU A 89 4.06 -1.27 7.29
N THR A 90 4.29 -0.53 8.34
CA THR A 90 3.59 -0.68 9.61
C THR A 90 3.33 0.71 10.17
N PHE A 91 2.11 0.98 10.61
CA PHE A 91 1.81 2.28 11.20
C PHE A 91 2.46 2.42 12.57
N GLU A 92 2.89 3.64 12.88
CA GLU A 92 3.33 3.96 14.23
C GLU A 92 2.13 3.94 15.15
N ALA A 93 2.36 3.66 16.40
CA ALA A 93 1.28 3.60 17.37
C ALA A 93 0.53 4.93 17.42
N GLY A 94 -0.76 4.85 17.35
CA GLY A 94 -1.61 6.03 17.45
C GLY A 94 -1.63 6.93 16.24
N LYS A 95 -0.96 6.54 15.15
CA LYS A 95 -0.83 7.43 14.02
C LYS A 95 -0.96 6.66 12.74
N ARG A 96 -2.03 6.87 12.03
CA ARG A 96 -2.26 6.19 10.76
C ARG A 96 -2.33 7.23 9.66
N GLU A 97 -1.18 7.47 9.01
CA GLU A 97 -1.09 8.51 7.97
C GLU A 97 -0.61 7.93 6.66
N VAL A 98 -1.28 8.29 5.59
CA VAL A 98 -0.90 7.91 4.24
C VAL A 98 -0.96 9.14 3.33
N GLU A 99 -0.30 9.06 2.18
CA GLU A 99 -0.32 10.15 1.19
C GLU A 99 -0.95 9.64 -0.09
N LEU A 100 -1.97 10.33 -0.56
CA LEU A 100 -2.70 9.95 -1.77
C LEU A 100 -2.49 10.97 -2.86
N ALA A 101 -2.25 10.50 -4.07
CA ALA A 101 -2.33 11.32 -5.27
C ALA A 101 -3.40 10.68 -6.14
N GLY A 102 -4.36 11.44 -6.61
CA GLY A 102 -5.47 10.91 -7.39
C GLY A 102 -6.66 10.56 -6.53
N GLU A 103 -7.32 9.46 -6.85
CA GLU A 103 -8.56 9.07 -6.20
C GLU A 103 -8.51 7.68 -5.64
N ALA A 104 -9.09 7.52 -4.47
CA ALA A 104 -9.18 6.20 -3.85
C ALA A 104 -10.40 6.13 -2.94
N TYR A 105 -10.86 4.92 -2.74
CA TYR A 105 -11.93 4.65 -1.80
C TYR A 105 -11.33 3.89 -0.61
N PHE A 106 -11.58 4.36 0.59
CA PHE A 106 -11.01 3.77 1.80
C PHE A 106 -12.07 3.08 2.64
N GLU A 107 -11.79 1.84 3.03
CA GLU A 107 -12.59 1.15 4.02
C GLU A 107 -11.72 1.06 5.26
N VAL A 108 -11.85 2.03 6.13
CA VAL A 108 -10.95 2.18 7.27
C VAL A 108 -11.33 1.22 8.39
N ASN A 109 -10.37 0.48 8.87
CA ASN A 109 -10.59 -0.42 9.99
C ASN A 109 -10.66 0.39 11.28
N LYS A 110 -11.63 0.13 12.11
CA LYS A 110 -11.80 0.88 13.35
C LYS A 110 -10.80 0.41 14.39
N THR A 111 -9.99 1.32 14.89
CA THR A 111 -9.00 0.98 15.90
C THR A 111 -9.02 1.95 17.07
N GLY A 112 -9.82 2.99 16.97
CA GLY A 112 -9.81 4.02 18.00
C GLY A 112 -8.81 5.14 17.75
N HIS A 113 -7.97 5.01 16.74
CA HIS A 113 -7.02 6.05 16.38
C HIS A 113 -7.39 6.64 15.03
N PRO A 114 -7.13 7.92 14.83
CA PRO A 114 -7.50 8.56 13.55
C PRO A 114 -6.71 7.99 12.38
N PHE A 115 -7.33 8.05 11.22
CA PHE A 115 -6.70 7.69 9.97
C PHE A 115 -6.63 8.96 9.12
N THR A 116 -5.44 9.36 8.74
CA THR A 116 -5.25 10.63 8.05
C THR A 116 -4.75 10.41 6.64
N VAL A 117 -5.41 11.03 5.69
CA VAL A 117 -5.01 10.96 4.29
C VAL A 117 -4.56 12.35 3.89
N SER A 118 -3.28 12.51 3.54
CA SER A 118 -2.83 13.78 3.00
C SER A 118 -2.77 13.66 1.50
N THR A 119 -3.13 14.76 0.82
CA THR A 119 -3.11 14.78 -0.63
C THR A 119 -1.92 15.57 -1.06
N GLN A 120 -1.04 14.89 -1.78
CA GLN A 120 0.15 15.53 -2.18
C GLN A 120 -0.06 16.31 -3.43
N GLY A 121 0.58 17.42 -3.55
CA GLY A 121 0.55 18.17 -4.79
C GLY A 121 -0.71 18.95 -5.09
N MET A 122 -1.61 19.04 -4.12
CA MET A 122 -2.79 19.80 -4.34
C MET A 122 -2.47 21.24 -4.16
N GLN A 123 -2.11 21.86 -5.22
CA GLN A 123 -1.83 23.24 -5.20
C GLN A 123 -2.98 23.93 -5.82
N ILE A 124 -3.60 24.78 -5.13
CA ILE A 124 -4.72 25.50 -5.68
C ILE A 124 -4.34 26.93 -5.90
#